data_4d04ba11f1ee4e234b75caf4bb98891e
#
_entry.id   4d04ba11f1ee4e234b75caf4bb98891e
#
_cell.length_a   1.000
_cell.length_b   1.000
_cell.length_c   1.000
_cell.angle_alpha   90.00
_cell.angle_beta   90.00
_cell.angle_gamma   90.00
#
_symmetry.space_group_name_H-M   'P 1'
#
loop_
_entity.id
_entity.type
_entity.pdbx_description
1 polymer ?
#
loop_
_entity_poly.entity_id
_entity_poly.type
_entity_poly.pdbx_seq_one_letter_code
_entity_poly.pdbx_strand_id
1 'polypeptide(L)'
;MGDAPALNVWGYAWNLDVEQCPCDVHLIEWLDEHGIVDSAIYHFGTGSHHAVGIACADPKRRNAVLGITANTDEHRAFVDLVLARPDVLRHYNVAFGDIYLVNGKLLPAFDVVTLFHLCEFRSERTDAYGGLTDRAVLDILTEKTRPGGHILFFSGSFAFDDARRIIAAWETEGAVERVGAFKSLVVYRKR
;
A
#
# COMPACT_ATOMS: atom_id res chain seq x y z
N MET A 1 30.58 10.02 18.44
CA MET A 1 30.10 8.77 17.82
C MET A 1 28.75 9.11 17.23
N GLY A 2 28.63 9.14 15.91
CA GLY A 2 27.31 9.31 15.28
C GLY A 2 26.48 8.07 15.59
N ASP A 3 25.19 8.28 15.88
CA ASP A 3 24.25 7.18 16.08
C ASP A 3 24.28 6.28 14.82
N ALA A 4 24.27 4.96 15.04
CA ALA A 4 24.16 4.02 13.93
C ALA A 4 22.87 4.31 13.15
N PRO A 5 22.87 4.27 11.81
CA PRO A 5 21.67 4.51 11.05
C PRO A 5 20.61 3.49 11.45
N ALA A 6 19.46 4.00 11.91
CA ALA A 6 18.31 3.19 12.27
C ALA A 6 17.27 3.28 11.15
N LEU A 7 16.58 2.16 10.86
CA LEU A 7 15.45 2.18 9.94
C LEU A 7 14.42 3.25 10.37
N ASN A 8 13.77 3.85 9.40
CA ASN A 8 12.66 4.74 9.65
C ASN A 8 11.45 3.91 10.08
N VAL A 9 11.32 3.71 11.39
CA VAL A 9 10.22 2.95 12.00
C VAL A 9 9.15 3.95 12.43
N TRP A 10 7.90 3.70 12.02
CA TRP A 10 6.76 4.52 12.42
C TRP A 10 6.35 4.20 13.86
N GLY A 11 6.26 5.22 14.71
CA GLY A 11 6.08 5.05 16.15
C GLY A 11 4.63 4.81 16.62
N TYR A 12 3.65 5.01 15.74
CA TYR A 12 2.23 4.87 16.10
C TYR A 12 1.55 3.86 15.19
N ALA A 13 0.93 2.83 15.80
CA ALA A 13 0.05 1.92 15.09
C ALA A 13 -1.29 2.61 14.79
N TRP A 14 -1.76 2.50 13.56
CA TRP A 14 -3.02 3.09 13.17
C TRP A 14 -4.17 2.08 13.36
N ASN A 15 -5.18 2.48 14.14
CA ASN A 15 -6.42 1.73 14.27
C ASN A 15 -7.40 2.13 13.17
N LEU A 16 -8.38 1.27 12.90
CA LEU A 16 -9.42 1.59 11.91
C LEU A 16 -10.25 2.79 12.37
N ASP A 17 -10.11 3.88 11.64
CA ASP A 17 -10.91 5.10 11.83
C ASP A 17 -11.52 5.48 10.48
N VAL A 18 -12.76 5.07 10.27
CA VAL A 18 -13.46 5.28 9.01
C VAL A 18 -13.89 6.74 8.77
N GLU A 19 -13.83 7.58 9.80
CA GLU A 19 -14.11 9.02 9.65
C GLU A 19 -12.87 9.77 9.17
N GLN A 20 -11.71 9.47 9.73
CA GLN A 20 -10.45 10.13 9.38
C GLN A 20 -9.74 9.47 8.19
N CYS A 21 -9.73 8.14 8.15
CA CYS A 21 -9.00 7.38 7.13
C CYS A 21 -9.84 6.22 6.58
N PRO A 22 -10.85 6.50 5.74
CA PRO A 22 -11.74 5.48 5.19
C PRO A 22 -11.13 4.67 4.04
N CYS A 23 -9.86 4.89 3.67
CA CYS A 23 -9.24 4.38 2.46
C CYS A 23 -9.35 2.87 2.33
N ASP A 24 -9.14 2.12 3.41
CA ASP A 24 -9.21 0.66 3.41
C ASP A 24 -10.62 0.14 3.19
N VAL A 25 -11.60 0.79 3.82
CA VAL A 25 -13.03 0.46 3.62
C VAL A 25 -13.43 0.77 2.17
N HIS A 26 -13.03 1.94 1.66
CA HIS A 26 -13.32 2.31 0.27
C HIS A 26 -12.60 1.41 -0.74
N LEU A 27 -11.40 0.91 -0.41
CA LEU A 27 -10.74 -0.10 -1.25
C LEU A 27 -11.55 -1.40 -1.30
N ILE A 28 -11.98 -1.92 -0.15
CA ILE A 28 -12.77 -3.14 -0.07
C ILE A 28 -14.06 -3.01 -0.89
N GLU A 29 -14.76 -1.90 -0.76
CA GLU A 29 -15.97 -1.61 -1.53
C GLU A 29 -15.66 -1.47 -3.03
N TRP A 30 -14.55 -0.83 -3.39
CA TRP A 30 -14.10 -0.70 -4.77
C TRP A 30 -13.79 -2.06 -5.41
N LEU A 31 -13.10 -2.95 -4.66
CA LEU A 31 -12.83 -4.31 -5.12
C LEU A 31 -14.13 -5.09 -5.41
N ASP A 32 -15.13 -4.94 -4.54
CA ASP A 32 -16.43 -5.59 -4.69
C ASP A 32 -17.21 -5.04 -5.90
N GLU A 33 -17.27 -3.71 -6.03
CA GLU A 33 -18.01 -3.05 -7.11
C GLU A 33 -17.42 -3.37 -8.50
N HIS A 34 -16.09 -3.54 -8.57
CA HIS A 34 -15.40 -3.84 -9.83
C HIS A 34 -15.16 -5.34 -10.04
N GLY A 35 -15.68 -6.19 -9.14
CA GLY A 35 -15.57 -7.65 -9.28
C GLY A 35 -14.12 -8.15 -9.23
N ILE A 36 -13.25 -7.49 -8.48
CA ILE A 36 -11.84 -7.86 -8.37
C ILE A 36 -11.71 -9.05 -7.41
N VAL A 37 -11.52 -10.23 -7.98
CA VAL A 37 -11.38 -11.51 -7.28
C VAL A 37 -10.16 -12.27 -7.79
N ASP A 38 -9.65 -13.22 -7.00
CA ASP A 38 -8.48 -14.05 -7.33
C ASP A 38 -7.25 -13.24 -7.80
N SER A 39 -7.10 -12.03 -7.30
CA SER A 39 -6.13 -11.03 -7.76
C SER A 39 -5.00 -10.83 -6.75
N ALA A 40 -3.81 -10.45 -7.24
CA ALA A 40 -2.67 -10.09 -6.42
C ALA A 40 -2.68 -8.58 -6.11
N ILE A 41 -2.64 -8.24 -4.84
CA ILE A 41 -2.73 -6.86 -4.35
C ILE A 41 -1.48 -6.51 -3.54
N TYR A 42 -0.85 -5.38 -3.86
CA TYR A 42 0.14 -4.74 -2.99
C TYR A 42 -0.54 -3.65 -2.18
N HIS A 43 -0.38 -3.69 -0.86
CA HIS A 43 -1.05 -2.75 0.04
C HIS A 43 -0.07 -2.07 0.98
N PHE A 44 0.08 -0.76 0.83
CA PHE A 44 0.94 0.06 1.67
C PHE A 44 0.14 0.71 2.80
N GLY A 45 0.57 0.43 4.04
CA GLY A 45 -0.10 0.93 5.25
C GLY A 45 -1.22 0.00 5.70
N THR A 46 -0.85 -1.05 6.45
CA THR A 46 -1.81 -2.09 6.85
C THR A 46 -2.68 -1.71 8.04
N GLY A 47 -2.24 -0.72 8.84
CA GLY A 47 -2.80 -0.47 10.16
C GLY A 47 -2.71 -1.69 11.07
N SER A 48 -3.06 -1.55 12.33
CA SER A 48 -3.20 -2.67 13.27
C SER A 48 -4.50 -3.47 13.08
N HIS A 49 -5.43 -2.93 12.29
CA HIS A 49 -6.75 -3.54 12.02
C HIS A 49 -6.73 -4.57 10.88
N HIS A 50 -5.75 -4.53 10.00
CA HIS A 50 -5.58 -5.46 8.88
C HIS A 50 -6.84 -5.68 8.03
N ALA A 51 -7.70 -4.65 7.91
CA ALA A 51 -9.04 -4.76 7.32
C ALA A 51 -9.00 -5.29 5.88
N VAL A 52 -8.08 -4.77 5.05
CA VAL A 52 -7.94 -5.19 3.64
C VAL A 52 -7.53 -6.66 3.55
N GLY A 53 -6.53 -7.07 4.32
CA GLY A 53 -6.05 -8.46 4.31
C GLY A 53 -7.13 -9.45 4.75
N ILE A 54 -7.87 -9.12 5.81
CA ILE A 54 -8.97 -9.95 6.34
C ILE A 54 -10.11 -10.04 5.30
N ALA A 55 -10.50 -8.91 4.72
CA ALA A 55 -11.56 -8.88 3.72
C ALA A 55 -11.19 -9.65 2.45
N CYS A 56 -9.95 -9.53 2.00
CA CYS A 56 -9.45 -10.21 0.80
C CYS A 56 -9.32 -11.74 0.98
N ALA A 57 -9.12 -12.21 2.22
CA ALA A 57 -9.09 -13.63 2.55
C ALA A 57 -10.48 -14.30 2.52
N ASP A 58 -11.58 -13.53 2.41
CA ASP A 58 -12.92 -14.08 2.26
C ASP A 58 -13.00 -15.01 1.04
N PRO A 59 -13.63 -16.21 1.17
CA PRO A 59 -13.78 -17.15 0.05
C PRO A 59 -14.45 -16.59 -1.20
N LYS A 60 -15.20 -15.49 -1.07
CA LYS A 60 -15.83 -14.82 -2.21
C LYS A 60 -14.83 -13.96 -3.01
N ARG A 61 -13.76 -13.46 -2.37
CA ARG A 61 -12.77 -12.60 -3.01
C ARG A 61 -11.50 -13.37 -3.38
N ARG A 62 -10.97 -14.14 -2.45
CA ARG A 62 -9.75 -14.96 -2.62
C ARG A 62 -8.56 -14.14 -3.19
N ASN A 63 -8.50 -12.84 -2.91
CA ASN A 63 -7.41 -11.99 -3.35
C ASN A 63 -6.18 -12.27 -2.46
N ALA A 64 -5.01 -12.31 -3.07
CA ALA A 64 -3.75 -12.44 -2.36
C ALA A 64 -3.17 -11.04 -2.09
N VAL A 65 -3.01 -10.67 -0.81
CA VAL A 65 -2.51 -9.36 -0.40
C VAL A 65 -1.11 -9.47 0.19
N LEU A 66 -0.18 -8.72 -0.37
CA LEU A 66 1.11 -8.43 0.25
C LEU A 66 1.04 -7.03 0.86
N GLY A 67 0.90 -6.97 2.18
CA GLY A 67 1.01 -5.75 2.96
C GLY A 67 2.45 -5.40 3.29
N ILE A 68 2.73 -4.14 3.57
CA ILE A 68 4.01 -3.69 4.12
C ILE A 68 3.75 -2.65 5.22
N THR A 69 4.45 -2.80 6.33
CA THR A 69 4.47 -1.82 7.41
C THR A 69 5.86 -1.70 8.02
N ALA A 70 6.25 -0.51 8.41
CA ALA A 70 7.43 -0.26 9.23
C ALA A 70 7.08 -0.07 10.71
N ASN A 71 5.85 -0.34 11.13
CA ASN A 71 5.39 -0.25 12.50
C ASN A 71 5.42 -1.63 13.18
N THR A 72 6.12 -1.72 14.32
CA THR A 72 6.28 -2.99 15.05
C THR A 72 4.98 -3.52 15.64
N ASP A 73 4.10 -2.64 16.09
CA ASP A 73 2.83 -3.04 16.73
C ASP A 73 1.81 -3.49 15.68
N GLU A 74 1.79 -2.86 14.50
CA GLU A 74 0.99 -3.33 13.37
C GLU A 74 1.46 -4.72 12.91
N HIS A 75 2.77 -4.92 12.78
CA HIS A 75 3.29 -6.24 12.43
C HIS A 75 3.00 -7.30 13.50
N ARG A 76 3.06 -6.93 14.78
CA ARG A 76 2.66 -7.82 15.88
C ARG A 76 1.18 -8.18 15.79
N ALA A 77 0.31 -7.21 15.53
CA ALA A 77 -1.11 -7.44 15.32
C ALA A 77 -1.37 -8.41 14.15
N PHE A 78 -0.58 -8.33 13.07
CA PHE A 78 -0.61 -9.32 11.99
C PHE A 78 -0.24 -10.72 12.50
N VAL A 79 0.82 -10.86 13.27
CA VAL A 79 1.24 -12.16 13.83
C VAL A 79 0.13 -12.74 14.72
N ASP A 80 -0.47 -11.92 15.58
CA ASP A 80 -1.58 -12.35 16.45
C ASP A 80 -2.81 -12.76 15.64
N LEU A 81 -3.13 -12.01 14.57
CA LEU A 81 -4.21 -12.36 13.65
C LEU A 81 -4.00 -13.73 13.01
N VAL A 82 -2.82 -14.01 12.46
CA VAL A 82 -2.58 -15.27 11.76
C VAL A 82 -2.44 -16.46 12.70
N LEU A 83 -2.02 -16.25 13.95
CA LEU A 83 -2.05 -17.28 14.97
C LEU A 83 -3.48 -17.64 15.38
N ALA A 84 -4.37 -16.64 15.46
CA ALA A 84 -5.78 -16.84 15.76
C ALA A 84 -6.58 -17.37 14.55
N ARG A 85 -6.16 -16.99 13.33
CA ARG A 85 -6.84 -17.32 12.07
C ARG A 85 -5.84 -17.76 10.99
N PRO A 86 -5.33 -19.00 11.06
CA PRO A 86 -4.33 -19.50 10.09
C PRO A 86 -4.84 -19.55 8.63
N ASP A 87 -6.16 -19.57 8.43
CA ASP A 87 -6.80 -19.50 7.11
C ASP A 87 -6.41 -18.21 6.34
N VAL A 88 -6.22 -17.11 7.07
CA VAL A 88 -5.87 -15.80 6.50
C VAL A 88 -4.50 -15.84 5.81
N LEU A 89 -3.54 -16.62 6.31
CA LEU A 89 -2.18 -16.74 5.74
C LEU A 89 -2.14 -17.19 4.28
N ARG A 90 -3.17 -17.87 3.81
CA ARG A 90 -3.25 -18.30 2.40
C ARG A 90 -3.45 -17.15 1.44
N HIS A 91 -3.93 -16.02 1.95
CA HIS A 91 -4.35 -14.87 1.17
C HIS A 91 -3.69 -13.56 1.60
N TYR A 92 -3.13 -13.50 2.80
CA TYR A 92 -2.59 -12.26 3.34
C TYR A 92 -1.25 -12.49 4.02
N ASN A 93 -0.28 -11.69 3.64
CA ASN A 93 1.05 -11.64 4.29
C ASN A 93 1.48 -10.19 4.47
N VAL A 94 2.23 -9.91 5.52
CA VAL A 94 2.76 -8.58 5.83
C VAL A 94 4.27 -8.63 5.95
N ALA A 95 4.95 -7.89 5.07
CA ALA A 95 6.38 -7.63 5.20
C ALA A 95 6.61 -6.54 6.26
N PHE A 96 7.47 -6.82 7.23
CA PHE A 96 7.98 -5.79 8.13
C PHE A 96 9.18 -5.09 7.46
N GLY A 97 9.03 -3.83 7.14
CA GLY A 97 10.09 -3.06 6.50
C GLY A 97 9.64 -1.69 6.01
N ASP A 98 10.64 -0.87 5.68
CA ASP A 98 10.42 0.46 5.11
C ASP A 98 10.13 0.33 3.60
N ILE A 99 9.04 0.92 3.14
CA ILE A 99 8.67 0.95 1.71
C ILE A 99 9.76 1.59 0.84
N TYR A 100 10.54 2.51 1.40
CA TYR A 100 11.65 3.15 0.68
C TYR A 100 12.89 2.25 0.49
N LEU A 101 12.82 1.00 0.96
CA LEU A 101 13.81 -0.05 0.72
C LEU A 101 13.30 -1.14 -0.22
N VAL A 102 12.13 -0.97 -0.84
CA VAL A 102 11.60 -1.98 -1.76
C VAL A 102 12.53 -2.19 -2.95
N ASN A 103 12.67 -3.45 -3.34
CA ASN A 103 13.43 -3.82 -4.53
C ASN A 103 12.50 -4.54 -5.51
N GLY A 104 12.27 -3.92 -6.68
CA GLY A 104 11.37 -4.47 -7.68
C GLY A 104 11.72 -5.88 -8.14
N LYS A 105 13.00 -6.30 -8.07
CA LYS A 105 13.38 -7.68 -8.41
C LYS A 105 12.86 -8.72 -7.43
N LEU A 106 12.51 -8.31 -6.21
CA LEU A 106 11.99 -9.19 -5.16
C LEU A 106 10.46 -9.19 -5.09
N LEU A 107 9.80 -8.32 -5.84
CA LEU A 107 8.35 -8.22 -5.86
C LEU A 107 7.75 -9.01 -7.02
N PRO A 108 6.62 -9.71 -6.81
CA PRO A 108 5.83 -10.29 -7.89
C PRO A 108 5.14 -9.20 -8.70
N ALA A 109 4.38 -9.58 -9.71
CA ALA A 109 3.48 -8.68 -10.41
C ALA A 109 2.11 -8.65 -9.72
N PHE A 110 1.49 -7.45 -9.65
CA PHE A 110 0.22 -7.19 -8.98
C PHE A 110 -0.87 -6.77 -9.96
N ASP A 111 -2.12 -7.08 -9.62
CA ASP A 111 -3.31 -6.62 -10.32
C ASP A 111 -3.78 -5.26 -9.75
N VAL A 112 -3.55 -5.06 -8.46
CA VAL A 112 -3.89 -3.81 -7.76
C VAL A 112 -2.72 -3.40 -6.86
N VAL A 113 -2.38 -2.12 -6.89
CA VAL A 113 -1.38 -1.49 -6.01
C VAL A 113 -2.05 -0.32 -5.30
N THR A 114 -1.90 -0.24 -3.98
CA THR A 114 -2.34 0.92 -3.21
C THR A 114 -1.16 1.69 -2.66
N LEU A 115 -1.17 3.00 -2.86
CA LEU A 115 -0.20 3.96 -2.34
C LEU A 115 -0.94 5.07 -1.60
N PHE A 116 -1.75 4.67 -0.61
CA PHE A 116 -2.65 5.58 0.12
C PHE A 116 -1.90 6.65 0.90
N HIS A 117 -0.70 6.33 1.37
CA HIS A 117 0.13 7.18 2.22
C HIS A 117 1.44 7.59 1.53
N LEU A 118 1.43 7.73 0.20
CA LEU A 118 2.58 8.23 -0.54
C LEU A 118 2.98 9.63 -0.03
N CYS A 119 4.26 9.86 0.19
CA CYS A 119 4.86 11.07 0.77
C CYS A 119 4.68 11.28 2.28
N GLU A 120 3.99 10.41 3.02
CA GLU A 120 3.79 10.60 4.47
C GLU A 120 4.99 10.18 5.32
N PHE A 121 5.75 9.19 4.89
CA PHE A 121 6.68 8.49 5.79
C PHE A 121 8.16 8.72 5.47
N ARG A 122 8.48 9.38 4.36
CA ARG A 122 9.86 9.69 4.04
C ARG A 122 10.42 10.76 4.98
N SER A 123 11.62 10.53 5.49
CA SER A 123 12.28 11.44 6.43
C SER A 123 13.78 11.53 6.15
N GLU A 124 14.50 12.42 6.84
CA GLU A 124 15.96 12.51 6.78
C GLU A 124 16.65 11.19 7.15
N ARG A 125 16.01 10.34 7.95
CA ARG A 125 16.52 8.99 8.24
C ARG A 125 16.54 8.12 7.00
N THR A 126 15.52 8.24 6.16
CA THR A 126 15.45 7.53 4.87
C THR A 126 16.62 7.92 3.98
N ASP A 127 16.98 9.20 3.95
CA ASP A 127 18.15 9.69 3.21
C ASP A 127 19.46 9.14 3.76
N ALA A 128 19.58 9.04 5.08
CA ALA A 128 20.80 8.61 5.76
C ALA A 128 21.25 7.18 5.38
N TYR A 129 20.32 6.29 5.03
CA TYR A 129 20.64 4.95 4.53
C TYR A 129 20.42 4.76 3.02
N GLY A 130 20.24 5.84 2.28
CA GLY A 130 20.10 5.80 0.82
C GLY A 130 18.77 5.23 0.35
N GLY A 131 17.70 5.42 1.11
CA GLY A 131 16.37 4.97 0.75
C GLY A 131 15.84 5.68 -0.50
N LEU A 132 14.90 5.03 -1.16
CA LEU A 132 14.24 5.52 -2.37
C LEU A 132 13.48 6.84 -2.11
N THR A 133 13.24 7.58 -3.19
CA THR A 133 12.28 8.69 -3.16
C THR A 133 10.86 8.15 -3.35
N ASP A 134 9.84 8.93 -2.98
CA ASP A 134 8.43 8.60 -3.24
C ASP A 134 8.18 8.34 -4.73
N ARG A 135 8.81 9.13 -5.59
CA ARG A 135 8.73 8.93 -7.04
C ARG A 135 9.33 7.58 -7.46
N ALA A 136 10.48 7.20 -6.95
CA ALA A 136 11.11 5.92 -7.27
C ALA A 136 10.29 4.73 -6.76
N VAL A 137 9.65 4.85 -5.59
CA VAL A 137 8.70 3.84 -5.10
C VAL A 137 7.51 3.70 -6.04
N LEU A 138 6.92 4.82 -6.46
CA LEU A 138 5.81 4.85 -7.42
C LEU A 138 6.21 4.19 -8.76
N ASP A 139 7.39 4.50 -9.28
CA ASP A 139 7.90 3.93 -10.54
C ASP A 139 8.08 2.41 -10.44
N ILE A 140 8.71 1.92 -9.36
CA ILE A 140 8.87 0.48 -9.11
C ILE A 140 7.52 -0.23 -9.04
N LEU A 141 6.57 0.31 -8.27
CA LEU A 141 5.26 -0.32 -8.11
C LEU A 141 4.40 -0.21 -9.37
N THR A 142 4.59 0.85 -10.17
CA THR A 142 4.01 0.94 -11.52
C THR A 142 4.56 -0.16 -12.42
N GLU A 143 5.88 -0.38 -12.42
CA GLU A 143 6.50 -1.48 -13.17
C GLU A 143 5.89 -2.82 -12.76
N LYS A 144 5.70 -3.04 -11.46
CA LYS A 144 5.15 -4.28 -10.89
C LYS A 144 3.65 -4.43 -11.04
N THR A 145 2.93 -3.38 -11.41
CA THR A 145 1.51 -3.50 -11.79
C THR A 145 1.41 -4.16 -13.16
N ARG A 146 0.54 -5.16 -13.31
CA ARG A 146 0.27 -5.79 -14.62
C ARG A 146 -0.35 -4.80 -15.60
N PRO A 147 -0.16 -4.96 -16.92
CA PRO A 147 -0.97 -4.22 -17.90
C PRO A 147 -2.47 -4.43 -17.63
N GLY A 148 -3.24 -3.35 -17.62
CA GLY A 148 -4.65 -3.35 -17.23
C GLY A 148 -4.91 -3.35 -15.72
N GLY A 149 -3.89 -3.55 -14.88
CA GLY A 149 -3.99 -3.47 -13.42
C GLY A 149 -4.13 -2.02 -12.94
N HIS A 150 -4.48 -1.85 -11.67
CA HIS A 150 -4.86 -0.57 -11.09
C HIS A 150 -3.88 -0.09 -10.02
N ILE A 151 -3.71 1.24 -9.96
CA ILE A 151 -2.93 1.92 -8.92
C ILE A 151 -3.83 2.95 -8.27
N LEU A 152 -3.98 2.87 -6.94
CA LEU A 152 -4.93 3.67 -6.19
C LEU A 152 -4.21 4.54 -5.15
N PHE A 153 -4.67 5.79 -5.04
CA PHE A 153 -4.20 6.76 -4.06
C PHE A 153 -5.37 7.23 -3.19
N PHE A 154 -5.07 7.60 -1.95
CA PHE A 154 -6.07 8.17 -1.04
C PHE A 154 -6.00 9.69 -1.05
N SER A 155 -7.08 10.34 -1.49
CA SER A 155 -7.13 11.81 -1.61
C SER A 155 -7.28 12.54 -0.27
N GLY A 156 -7.55 11.82 0.82
CA GLY A 156 -7.60 12.35 2.19
C GLY A 156 -6.31 12.16 2.99
N SER A 157 -5.24 11.65 2.37
CA SER A 157 -3.92 11.51 2.99
C SER A 157 -3.36 12.87 3.43
N PHE A 158 -2.68 12.91 4.58
CA PHE A 158 -2.06 14.14 5.10
C PHE A 158 -1.05 14.75 4.13
N ALA A 159 -0.37 13.95 3.33
CA ALA A 159 0.61 14.38 2.33
C ALA A 159 0.06 14.34 0.89
N PHE A 160 -1.26 14.29 0.71
CA PHE A 160 -1.83 14.15 -0.64
C PHE A 160 -1.47 15.29 -1.58
N ASP A 161 -1.30 16.51 -1.09
CA ASP A 161 -0.89 17.64 -1.93
C ASP A 161 0.52 17.46 -2.49
N ASP A 162 1.44 16.88 -1.74
CA ASP A 162 2.78 16.52 -2.22
C ASP A 162 2.73 15.32 -3.16
N ALA A 163 1.98 14.28 -2.79
CA ALA A 163 1.75 13.11 -3.64
C ALA A 163 1.15 13.51 -4.99
N ARG A 164 0.18 14.43 -5.01
CA ARG A 164 -0.47 14.93 -6.23
C ARG A 164 0.51 15.56 -7.23
N ARG A 165 1.55 16.23 -6.75
CA ARG A 165 2.59 16.80 -7.64
C ARG A 165 3.39 15.69 -8.33
N ILE A 166 3.75 14.65 -7.57
CA ILE A 166 4.46 13.47 -8.11
C ILE A 166 3.56 12.71 -9.08
N ILE A 167 2.31 12.46 -8.72
CA ILE A 167 1.31 11.77 -9.53
C ILE A 167 1.06 12.52 -10.84
N ALA A 168 0.92 13.84 -10.82
CA ALA A 168 0.72 14.63 -12.02
C ALA A 168 1.88 14.52 -13.01
N ALA A 169 3.13 14.56 -12.52
CA ALA A 169 4.30 14.35 -13.36
C ALA A 169 4.35 12.92 -13.93
N TRP A 170 4.09 11.91 -13.10
CA TRP A 170 4.07 10.49 -13.49
C TRP A 170 2.97 10.18 -14.53
N GLU A 171 1.80 10.77 -14.41
CA GLU A 171 0.70 10.60 -15.37
C GLU A 171 1.08 11.08 -16.79
N THR A 172 1.86 12.17 -16.88
CA THR A 172 2.28 12.71 -18.19
C THR A 172 3.23 11.80 -18.97
N GLU A 173 3.86 10.83 -18.33
CA GLU A 173 4.76 9.87 -18.98
C GLU A 173 4.03 8.78 -19.77
N GLY A 174 2.71 8.71 -19.65
CA GLY A 174 1.86 7.91 -20.51
C GLY A 174 1.80 6.42 -20.22
N ALA A 175 2.49 5.93 -19.17
CA ALA A 175 2.43 4.52 -18.77
C ALA A 175 1.10 4.13 -18.12
N VAL A 176 0.34 5.11 -17.69
CA VAL A 176 -0.95 4.96 -17.01
C VAL A 176 -2.00 5.90 -17.59
N GLU A 177 -3.25 5.64 -17.23
CA GLU A 177 -4.36 6.55 -17.50
C GLU A 177 -5.22 6.70 -16.25
N ARG A 178 -5.71 7.89 -16.00
CA ARG A 178 -6.64 8.14 -14.90
C ARG A 178 -8.01 7.58 -15.28
N VAL A 179 -8.51 6.60 -14.52
CA VAL A 179 -9.82 5.99 -14.73
C VAL A 179 -10.93 6.81 -14.08
N GLY A 180 -10.61 7.46 -12.94
CA GLY A 180 -11.57 8.29 -12.23
C GLY A 180 -11.28 8.39 -10.74
N ALA A 181 -12.35 8.52 -9.98
CA ALA A 181 -12.32 8.48 -8.51
C ALA A 181 -13.45 7.58 -8.02
N PHE A 182 -13.20 6.90 -6.92
CA PHE A 182 -14.18 6.12 -6.17
C PHE A 182 -14.15 6.57 -4.72
N LYS A 183 -15.18 7.27 -4.28
CA LYS A 183 -15.23 7.90 -2.95
C LYS A 183 -13.95 8.74 -2.70
N SER A 184 -13.13 8.38 -1.75
CA SER A 184 -11.86 9.06 -1.47
C SER A 184 -10.66 8.51 -2.24
N LEU A 185 -10.85 7.54 -3.14
CA LEU A 185 -9.78 6.94 -3.90
C LEU A 185 -9.66 7.57 -5.29
N VAL A 186 -8.42 7.90 -5.68
CA VAL A 186 -8.08 8.27 -7.06
C VAL A 186 -7.52 7.03 -7.74
N VAL A 187 -8.11 6.66 -8.88
CA VAL A 187 -7.84 5.37 -9.55
C VAL A 187 -7.18 5.60 -10.90
N TYR A 188 -6.05 4.93 -11.07
CA TYR A 188 -5.32 4.84 -12.34
C TYR A 188 -5.30 3.40 -12.83
N ARG A 189 -5.21 3.22 -14.15
CA ARG A 189 -5.01 1.93 -14.80
C ARG A 189 -3.70 1.96 -15.57
N LYS A 190 -2.89 0.91 -15.42
CA LYS A 190 -1.68 0.72 -16.23
C LYS A 190 -2.07 0.32 -17.67
N ARG A 191 -1.44 0.94 -18.64
CA ARG A 191 -1.58 0.65 -20.07
C ARG A 191 -0.84 -0.62 -20.50
#